data_34f9f929f81b4b69546f48dfb0af23b6
#
_entry.id   34f9f929f81b4b69546f48dfb0af23b6
#
_cell.length_a   1.000
_cell.length_b   1.000
_cell.length_c   1.000
_cell.angle_alpha   90.00
_cell.angle_beta   90.00
_cell.angle_gamma   90.00
#
_symmetry.space_group_name_H-M   'P 1'
#
loop_
_entity.id
_entity.type
_entity.pdbx_description
1 polymer ?
#
loop_
_entity_poly.entity_id
_entity_poly.type
_entity_poly.pdbx_seq_one_letter_code
_entity_poly.pdbx_strand_id
1 'polypeptide(L)'
;MDRFAIFDPDILHLPFYDDEHRRFAHQVATWCEGQGDRWKTARGGHPDDSGRRMVELLGADGWLAGLDPESETHQYPADLRTVCLAREALAYTEDLADFAYSIQSLSATPIIRFGDEEQRRRYLPPMAKGLLVGAFAVSEKEAGSEVAAVGLSARRSGADYVLDGTKAWIAHATIADLFVVVARTGEGPGPLGLTAFMVPADSPGVRVEPLDAIAPRSFGHLVLEHCRVPTEAVLGRPGKGFIIAMDLLERFRMTVAAAAIGFARRAADAALAHTRSRRAFGSTLFDLQLVKASLADMEVRLHAATLLTARAAWECDRGSRRFARYSNIAKVYATEAAQETVDAAVQLFGAAGVIRDGVPERLYRQIRSLRIYEGSTDVLRLAVADALDVRRAGHTMEATAKEER
;
A
#
# COMPACT_ATOMS: atom_id res chain seq x y z
N MET A 1 -12.74 -14.17 -26.40
CA MET A 1 -11.91 -14.43 -25.20
C MET A 1 -12.75 -13.95 -24.03
N ASP A 2 -13.23 -14.87 -23.22
CA ASP A 2 -13.89 -14.49 -21.97
C ASP A 2 -12.85 -13.73 -21.14
N ARG A 3 -13.09 -12.45 -20.91
CA ARG A 3 -12.23 -11.60 -20.07
C ARG A 3 -12.44 -12.07 -18.63
N PHE A 4 -11.38 -12.46 -17.97
CA PHE A 4 -11.44 -12.71 -16.55
C PHE A 4 -11.80 -11.40 -15.83
N ALA A 5 -12.70 -11.47 -14.88
CA ALA A 5 -13.09 -10.29 -14.10
C ALA A 5 -11.96 -9.87 -13.16
N ILE A 6 -11.68 -8.57 -13.08
CA ILE A 6 -10.69 -8.02 -12.13
C ILE A 6 -11.07 -8.38 -10.68
N PHE A 7 -12.36 -8.39 -10.37
CA PHE A 7 -12.90 -8.75 -9.08
C PHE A 7 -13.70 -10.04 -9.14
N ASP A 8 -13.76 -10.75 -8.01
CA ASP A 8 -14.70 -11.85 -7.81
C ASP A 8 -16.11 -11.25 -7.56
N PRO A 9 -17.08 -11.47 -8.48
CA PRO A 9 -18.40 -10.87 -8.36
C PRO A 9 -19.18 -11.43 -7.16
N ASP A 10 -18.95 -12.70 -6.77
CA ASP A 10 -19.65 -13.31 -5.65
C ASP A 10 -19.21 -12.68 -4.33
N ILE A 11 -17.91 -12.37 -4.19
CA ILE A 11 -17.37 -11.67 -3.01
C ILE A 11 -17.88 -10.24 -2.92
N LEU A 12 -18.03 -9.53 -4.06
CA LEU A 12 -18.58 -8.17 -4.08
C LEU A 12 -20.04 -8.10 -3.60
N HIS A 13 -20.79 -9.20 -3.69
CA HIS A 13 -22.17 -9.28 -3.21
C HIS A 13 -22.29 -9.66 -1.72
N LEU A 14 -21.17 -9.97 -1.04
CA LEU A 14 -21.16 -10.23 0.39
C LEU A 14 -21.39 -8.94 1.19
N PRO A 15 -21.82 -9.04 2.46
CA PRO A 15 -22.15 -7.87 3.32
C PRO A 15 -20.98 -6.92 3.63
N PHE A 16 -19.78 -7.19 3.13
CA PHE A 16 -18.63 -6.30 3.27
C PHE A 16 -18.73 -5.05 2.39
N TYR A 17 -19.47 -5.12 1.29
CA TYR A 17 -19.57 -4.07 0.28
C TYR A 17 -21.00 -3.56 0.12
N ASP A 18 -21.17 -2.26 0.15
CA ASP A 18 -22.43 -1.57 -0.14
C ASP A 18 -22.57 -1.33 -1.65
N ASP A 19 -23.74 -0.85 -2.12
CA ASP A 19 -23.98 -0.57 -3.53
C ASP A 19 -23.01 0.45 -4.14
N GLU A 20 -22.53 1.39 -3.34
CA GLU A 20 -21.55 2.40 -3.77
C GLU A 20 -20.18 1.75 -4.06
N HIS A 21 -19.75 0.79 -3.24
CA HIS A 21 -18.50 0.04 -3.48
C HIS A 21 -18.62 -0.86 -4.73
N ARG A 22 -19.77 -1.47 -4.95
CA ARG A 22 -20.03 -2.27 -6.18
C ARG A 22 -19.99 -1.40 -7.43
N ARG A 23 -20.60 -0.21 -7.39
CA ARG A 23 -20.50 0.77 -8.49
C ARG A 23 -19.07 1.21 -8.72
N PHE A 24 -18.33 1.54 -7.66
CA PHE A 24 -16.92 1.90 -7.73
C PHE A 24 -16.08 0.78 -8.36
N ALA A 25 -16.23 -0.46 -7.89
CA ALA A 25 -15.53 -1.62 -8.43
C ALA A 25 -15.77 -1.79 -9.95
N HIS A 26 -17.02 -1.67 -10.39
CA HIS A 26 -17.35 -1.72 -11.81
C HIS A 26 -16.68 -0.60 -12.61
N GLN A 27 -16.72 0.62 -12.10
CA GLN A 27 -16.17 1.79 -12.81
C GLN A 27 -14.64 1.74 -12.88
N VAL A 28 -13.95 1.42 -11.77
CA VAL A 28 -12.48 1.31 -11.78
C VAL A 28 -12.01 0.16 -12.67
N ALA A 29 -12.70 -0.97 -12.68
CA ALA A 29 -12.39 -2.09 -13.56
C ALA A 29 -12.54 -1.70 -15.05
N THR A 30 -13.66 -1.09 -15.40
CA THR A 30 -13.92 -0.62 -16.76
C THR A 30 -12.89 0.42 -17.23
N TRP A 31 -12.55 1.36 -16.34
CA TRP A 31 -11.52 2.36 -16.62
C TRP A 31 -10.15 1.70 -16.84
N CYS A 32 -9.73 0.82 -15.92
CA CYS A 32 -8.46 0.10 -16.02
C CYS A 32 -8.32 -0.70 -17.32
N GLU A 33 -9.37 -1.37 -17.74
CA GLU A 33 -9.40 -2.14 -18.99
C GLU A 33 -9.24 -1.25 -20.25
N GLY A 34 -9.75 -0.03 -20.18
CA GLY A 34 -9.66 0.95 -21.27
C GLY A 34 -8.29 1.60 -21.43
N GLN A 35 -7.36 1.45 -20.47
CA GLN A 35 -6.10 2.22 -20.42
C GLN A 35 -4.92 1.63 -21.20
N GLY A 36 -5.06 0.52 -21.92
CA GLY A 36 -3.96 -0.25 -22.48
C GLY A 36 -2.83 0.54 -23.16
N ASP A 37 -3.13 1.50 -24.01
CA ASP A 37 -2.11 2.31 -24.69
C ASP A 37 -1.59 3.46 -23.81
N ARG A 38 -2.43 4.02 -22.94
CA ARG A 38 -2.01 5.03 -21.95
C ARG A 38 -1.03 4.43 -20.95
N TRP A 39 -1.27 3.18 -20.47
CA TRP A 39 -0.33 2.47 -19.62
C TRP A 39 1.03 2.29 -20.28
N LYS A 40 1.07 1.86 -21.55
CA LYS A 40 2.33 1.70 -22.29
C LYS A 40 3.09 3.02 -22.42
N THR A 41 2.39 4.11 -22.73
CA THR A 41 2.98 5.44 -22.85
C THR A 41 3.52 5.94 -21.51
N ALA A 42 2.74 5.81 -20.43
CA ALA A 42 3.12 6.27 -19.12
C ALA A 42 4.31 5.48 -18.54
N ARG A 43 4.40 4.17 -18.81
CA ARG A 43 5.48 3.28 -18.36
C ARG A 43 6.82 3.52 -19.07
N GLY A 44 6.85 4.17 -20.22
CA GLY A 44 8.07 4.33 -21.03
C GLY A 44 9.12 5.24 -20.40
N GLY A 45 10.41 4.90 -20.54
CA GLY A 45 11.53 5.74 -20.11
C GLY A 45 12.06 5.43 -18.71
N HIS A 46 12.63 6.44 -18.05
CA HIS A 46 13.20 6.30 -16.70
C HIS A 46 12.07 6.02 -15.67
N PRO A 47 12.33 5.22 -14.61
CA PRO A 47 11.34 4.93 -13.57
C PRO A 47 10.70 6.18 -12.93
N ASP A 48 11.47 7.25 -12.75
CA ASP A 48 10.98 8.51 -12.17
C ASP A 48 9.98 9.22 -13.09
N ASP A 49 10.29 9.30 -14.39
CA ASP A 49 9.36 9.87 -15.37
C ASP A 49 8.06 9.06 -15.42
N SER A 50 8.20 7.74 -15.38
CA SER A 50 7.04 6.82 -15.36
C SER A 50 6.21 6.99 -14.11
N GLY A 51 6.85 7.09 -12.93
CA GLY A 51 6.18 7.31 -11.66
C GLY A 51 5.37 8.62 -11.65
N ARG A 52 5.98 9.73 -12.08
CA ARG A 52 5.32 11.05 -12.15
C ARG A 52 4.13 11.02 -13.11
N ARG A 53 4.32 10.49 -14.34
CA ARG A 53 3.22 10.36 -15.31
C ARG A 53 2.05 9.50 -14.80
N MET A 54 2.31 8.47 -13.99
CA MET A 54 1.24 7.67 -13.39
C MET A 54 0.45 8.47 -12.35
N VAL A 55 1.11 9.26 -11.50
CA VAL A 55 0.41 10.14 -10.55
C VAL A 55 -0.43 11.19 -11.29
N GLU A 56 0.15 11.84 -12.29
CA GLU A 56 -0.55 12.83 -13.12
C GLU A 56 -1.78 12.24 -13.83
N LEU A 57 -1.65 11.04 -14.41
CA LEU A 57 -2.73 10.32 -15.08
C LEU A 57 -3.88 9.97 -14.12
N LEU A 58 -3.55 9.45 -12.95
CA LEU A 58 -4.54 9.10 -11.93
C LEU A 58 -5.26 10.35 -11.40
N GLY A 59 -4.53 11.45 -11.20
CA GLY A 59 -5.10 12.72 -10.76
C GLY A 59 -5.99 13.36 -11.82
N ALA A 60 -5.53 13.41 -13.08
CA ALA A 60 -6.27 13.99 -14.21
C ALA A 60 -7.60 13.24 -14.47
N ASP A 61 -7.62 11.92 -14.28
CA ASP A 61 -8.82 11.10 -14.46
C ASP A 61 -9.69 11.00 -13.17
N GLY A 62 -9.31 11.72 -12.09
CA GLY A 62 -10.10 11.83 -10.86
C GLY A 62 -9.99 10.67 -9.88
N TRP A 63 -9.08 9.69 -10.11
CA TRP A 63 -8.92 8.53 -9.23
C TRP A 63 -8.25 8.86 -7.90
N LEU A 64 -7.60 10.02 -7.79
CA LEU A 64 -7.04 10.54 -6.55
C LEU A 64 -7.97 11.53 -5.82
N ALA A 65 -9.19 11.79 -6.31
CA ALA A 65 -10.11 12.76 -5.72
C ALA A 65 -10.41 12.49 -4.24
N GLY A 66 -10.42 11.21 -3.81
CA GLY A 66 -10.58 10.80 -2.41
C GLY A 66 -9.51 11.32 -1.44
N LEU A 67 -8.43 11.90 -1.95
CA LEU A 67 -7.37 12.51 -1.14
C LEU A 67 -7.71 13.94 -0.69
N ASP A 68 -8.72 14.57 -1.26
CA ASP A 68 -9.24 15.87 -0.83
C ASP A 68 -10.67 15.72 -0.30
N PRO A 69 -10.85 15.40 1.00
CA PRO A 69 -12.17 15.14 1.57
C PRO A 69 -13.09 16.37 1.61
N GLU A 70 -12.56 17.57 1.41
CA GLU A 70 -13.34 18.81 1.35
C GLU A 70 -13.82 19.13 -0.08
N SER A 71 -13.38 18.35 -1.09
CA SER A 71 -13.79 18.53 -2.48
C SER A 71 -15.22 18.06 -2.69
N GLU A 72 -16.05 18.91 -3.33
CA GLU A 72 -17.41 18.55 -3.74
C GLU A 72 -17.47 17.53 -4.91
N THR A 73 -16.30 17.16 -5.45
CA THR A 73 -16.20 16.25 -6.61
C THR A 73 -16.16 14.77 -6.21
N HIS A 74 -16.31 14.44 -4.93
CA HIS A 74 -16.35 13.06 -4.47
C HIS A 74 -17.55 12.31 -5.03
N GLN A 75 -17.29 11.34 -5.91
CA GLN A 75 -18.31 10.44 -6.44
C GLN A 75 -18.42 9.10 -5.65
N TYR A 76 -17.46 8.82 -4.77
CA TYR A 76 -17.32 7.54 -4.07
C TYR A 76 -16.93 7.71 -2.61
N PRO A 77 -17.22 6.71 -1.74
CA PRO A 77 -16.78 6.74 -0.36
C PRO A 77 -15.26 6.91 -0.23
N ALA A 78 -14.83 7.84 0.60
CA ALA A 78 -13.42 8.04 0.95
C ALA A 78 -13.02 7.10 2.11
N ASP A 79 -13.20 5.80 1.93
CA ASP A 79 -12.98 4.75 2.93
C ASP A 79 -11.95 3.70 2.49
N LEU A 80 -11.57 2.81 3.38
CA LEU A 80 -10.52 1.81 3.12
C LEU A 80 -10.99 0.70 2.18
N ARG A 81 -12.28 0.41 2.10
CA ARG A 81 -12.85 -0.53 1.13
C ARG A 81 -12.66 -0.01 -0.29
N THR A 82 -12.95 1.26 -0.53
CA THR A 82 -12.72 1.93 -1.81
C THR A 82 -11.24 1.94 -2.19
N VAL A 83 -10.34 2.26 -1.23
CA VAL A 83 -8.89 2.22 -1.46
C VAL A 83 -8.42 0.79 -1.80
N CYS A 84 -8.94 -0.23 -1.11
CA CYS A 84 -8.59 -1.63 -1.40
C CYS A 84 -9.05 -2.05 -2.81
N LEU A 85 -10.28 -1.71 -3.20
CA LEU A 85 -10.79 -2.00 -4.54
C LEU A 85 -9.97 -1.30 -5.63
N ALA A 86 -9.62 -0.02 -5.44
CA ALA A 86 -8.75 0.70 -6.37
C ALA A 86 -7.40 0.00 -6.53
N ARG A 87 -6.76 -0.37 -5.42
CA ARG A 87 -5.46 -1.03 -5.43
C ARG A 87 -5.50 -2.44 -6.06
N GLU A 88 -6.55 -3.22 -5.80
CA GLU A 88 -6.73 -4.53 -6.43
C GLU A 88 -6.84 -4.39 -7.96
N ALA A 89 -7.65 -3.44 -8.45
CA ALA A 89 -7.84 -3.20 -9.88
C ALA A 89 -6.57 -2.69 -10.56
N LEU A 90 -5.90 -1.71 -9.95
CA LEU A 90 -4.66 -1.14 -10.48
C LEU A 90 -3.55 -2.19 -10.51
N ALA A 91 -3.34 -2.95 -9.42
CA ALA A 91 -2.34 -4.00 -9.34
C ALA A 91 -2.58 -5.13 -10.35
N TYR A 92 -3.83 -5.46 -10.63
CA TYR A 92 -4.18 -6.43 -11.67
C TYR A 92 -3.79 -5.95 -13.06
N THR A 93 -3.97 -4.66 -13.35
CA THR A 93 -3.80 -4.10 -14.69
C THR A 93 -2.40 -3.52 -14.93
N GLU A 94 -1.92 -2.67 -14.01
CA GLU A 94 -0.68 -1.91 -14.16
C GLU A 94 -0.01 -1.63 -12.81
N ASP A 95 1.07 -2.33 -12.54
CA ASP A 95 1.80 -2.28 -11.26
C ASP A 95 2.35 -0.90 -10.89
N LEU A 96 2.76 -0.08 -11.88
CA LEU A 96 3.23 1.28 -11.61
C LEU A 96 2.07 2.22 -11.23
N ALA A 97 0.87 2.00 -11.77
CA ALA A 97 -0.31 2.76 -11.39
C ALA A 97 -0.75 2.42 -9.95
N ASP A 98 -0.72 1.12 -9.55
CA ASP A 98 -0.92 0.74 -8.14
C ASP A 98 0.09 1.41 -7.22
N PHE A 99 1.38 1.37 -7.60
CA PHE A 99 2.44 1.99 -6.81
C PHE A 99 2.24 3.50 -6.66
N ALA A 100 1.94 4.21 -7.75
CA ALA A 100 1.68 5.65 -7.74
C ALA A 100 0.47 5.99 -6.86
N TYR A 101 -0.66 5.29 -7.03
CA TYR A 101 -1.86 5.44 -6.22
C TYR A 101 -1.59 5.17 -4.73
N SER A 102 -0.87 4.09 -4.44
CA SER A 102 -0.52 3.67 -3.09
C SER A 102 0.27 4.73 -2.35
N ILE A 103 1.37 5.21 -2.94
CA ILE A 103 2.28 6.14 -2.25
C ILE A 103 1.65 7.52 -2.13
N GLN A 104 0.88 7.95 -3.13
CA GLN A 104 0.11 9.19 -3.06
C GLN A 104 -0.92 9.14 -1.92
N SER A 105 -1.66 8.05 -1.82
CA SER A 105 -2.63 7.84 -0.73
C SER A 105 -1.96 7.72 0.64
N LEU A 106 -0.83 6.98 0.72
CA LEU A 106 -0.04 6.82 1.94
C LEU A 106 0.47 8.15 2.49
N SER A 107 0.96 9.03 1.61
CA SER A 107 1.51 10.34 2.02
C SER A 107 0.42 11.38 2.34
N ALA A 108 -0.73 11.32 1.69
CA ALA A 108 -1.85 12.22 1.96
C ALA A 108 -2.60 11.87 3.27
N THR A 109 -2.74 10.59 3.59
CA THR A 109 -3.53 10.13 4.76
C THR A 109 -3.11 10.78 6.08
N PRO A 110 -1.83 10.93 6.44
CA PRO A 110 -1.44 11.65 7.66
C PRO A 110 -1.92 13.10 7.66
N ILE A 111 -1.88 13.78 6.50
CA ILE A 111 -2.34 15.17 6.36
C ILE A 111 -3.85 15.26 6.54
N ILE A 112 -4.61 14.35 5.92
CA ILE A 112 -6.07 14.26 6.07
C ILE A 112 -6.46 14.08 7.54
N ARG A 113 -5.75 13.22 8.27
CA ARG A 113 -6.14 12.80 9.60
C ARG A 113 -5.61 13.68 10.73
N PHE A 114 -4.45 14.28 10.55
CA PHE A 114 -3.73 15.00 11.61
C PHE A 114 -3.31 16.41 11.24
N GLY A 115 -3.41 16.79 9.97
CA GLY A 115 -3.14 18.15 9.50
C GLY A 115 -4.14 19.15 10.04
N ASP A 116 -3.70 20.39 10.25
CA ASP A 116 -4.59 21.51 10.48
C ASP A 116 -5.29 21.96 9.18
N GLU A 117 -6.19 22.93 9.28
CA GLU A 117 -6.97 23.43 8.13
C GLU A 117 -6.08 24.00 7.02
N GLU A 118 -5.02 24.78 7.41
CA GLU A 118 -4.09 25.39 6.45
C GLU A 118 -3.29 24.32 5.71
N GLN A 119 -2.79 23.32 6.45
CA GLN A 119 -2.04 22.20 5.88
C GLN A 119 -2.90 21.40 4.91
N ARG A 120 -4.14 21.05 5.28
CA ARG A 120 -5.06 20.33 4.40
C ARG A 120 -5.36 21.14 3.14
N ARG A 121 -5.76 22.42 3.30
CA ARG A 121 -6.07 23.31 2.17
C ARG A 121 -4.89 23.50 1.21
N ARG A 122 -3.67 23.56 1.74
CA ARG A 122 -2.45 23.78 0.94
C ARG A 122 -2.04 22.55 0.13
N TYR A 123 -2.11 21.36 0.73
CA TYR A 123 -1.44 20.17 0.17
C TYR A 123 -2.42 19.17 -0.47
N LEU A 124 -3.62 18.98 0.06
CA LEU A 124 -4.51 17.93 -0.43
C LEU A 124 -5.09 18.19 -1.82
N PRO A 125 -5.56 19.41 -2.17
CA PRO A 125 -6.10 19.66 -3.49
C PRO A 125 -5.10 19.42 -4.65
N PRO A 126 -3.84 19.89 -4.59
CA PRO A 126 -2.86 19.56 -5.64
C PRO A 126 -2.44 18.08 -5.62
N MET A 127 -2.43 17.40 -4.47
CA MET A 127 -2.18 15.95 -4.40
C MET A 127 -3.30 15.16 -5.09
N ALA A 128 -4.56 15.52 -4.84
CA ALA A 128 -5.73 14.91 -5.46
C ALA A 128 -5.78 15.09 -6.98
N LYS A 129 -5.23 16.19 -7.50
CA LYS A 129 -5.11 16.45 -8.93
C LYS A 129 -3.86 15.84 -9.58
N GLY A 130 -3.01 15.16 -8.81
CA GLY A 130 -1.74 14.60 -9.29
C GLY A 130 -0.67 15.66 -9.63
N LEU A 131 -0.86 16.90 -9.19
CA LEU A 131 0.05 18.04 -9.42
C LEU A 131 1.15 18.16 -8.37
N LEU A 132 0.98 17.49 -7.22
CA LEU A 132 1.95 17.43 -6.14
C LEU A 132 2.13 15.98 -5.74
N VAL A 133 3.36 15.49 -5.83
CA VAL A 133 3.72 14.11 -5.46
C VAL A 133 4.18 14.07 -4.01
N GLY A 134 3.55 13.22 -3.20
CA GLY A 134 3.91 13.00 -1.82
C GLY A 134 4.77 11.76 -1.61
N ALA A 135 5.56 11.78 -0.52
CA ALA A 135 6.27 10.62 -0.01
C ALA A 135 6.20 10.55 1.52
N PHE A 136 6.15 9.34 2.08
CA PHE A 136 6.17 9.11 3.53
C PHE A 136 7.52 8.53 3.95
N ALA A 137 8.23 9.23 4.84
CA ALA A 137 9.61 8.94 5.21
C ALA A 137 9.73 8.64 6.71
N VAL A 138 9.67 7.36 7.07
CA VAL A 138 9.80 6.89 8.46
C VAL A 138 11.05 6.05 8.67
N SER A 139 11.33 5.09 7.79
CA SER A 139 12.38 4.07 7.96
C SER A 139 13.79 4.67 7.87
N GLU A 140 14.72 4.07 8.60
CA GLU A 140 16.16 4.35 8.57
C GLU A 140 16.91 3.02 8.42
N LYS A 141 18.21 3.08 8.07
CA LYS A 141 19.02 1.85 7.92
C LYS A 141 19.03 1.02 9.20
N GLU A 142 19.07 1.70 10.36
CA GLU A 142 19.12 1.06 11.69
C GLU A 142 17.73 0.89 12.34
N ALA A 143 16.68 1.51 11.79
CA ALA A 143 15.32 1.50 12.35
C ALA A 143 14.27 1.31 11.26
N GLY A 144 14.04 0.07 10.85
CA GLY A 144 12.99 -0.32 9.90
C GLY A 144 11.71 -0.76 10.61
N SER A 145 11.72 -1.99 11.15
CA SER A 145 10.56 -2.55 11.85
C SER A 145 10.30 -1.91 13.21
N GLU A 146 11.35 -1.43 13.89
CA GLU A 146 11.25 -0.74 15.18
C GLU A 146 11.13 0.77 14.98
N VAL A 147 9.93 1.24 14.61
CA VAL A 147 9.65 2.67 14.36
C VAL A 147 9.99 3.54 15.59
N ALA A 148 9.86 3.01 16.81
CA ALA A 148 10.20 3.73 18.04
C ALA A 148 11.71 4.07 18.16
N ALA A 149 12.58 3.34 17.44
CA ALA A 149 14.02 3.53 17.44
C ALA A 149 14.53 4.56 16.39
N VAL A 150 13.63 5.19 15.63
CA VAL A 150 13.98 6.24 14.66
C VAL A 150 14.86 7.30 15.31
N GLY A 151 16.00 7.63 14.68
CA GLY A 151 17.05 8.46 15.21
C GLY A 151 17.28 9.79 14.47
N LEU A 152 16.75 10.00 13.23
CA LEU A 152 16.84 11.28 12.53
C LEU A 152 16.40 12.40 13.48
N SER A 153 17.29 13.35 13.75
CA SER A 153 17.05 14.39 14.76
C SER A 153 16.29 15.58 14.20
N ALA A 154 15.43 16.18 15.03
CA ALA A 154 14.79 17.47 14.77
C ALA A 154 14.92 18.33 16.01
N ARG A 155 15.83 19.32 15.97
CA ARG A 155 16.12 20.20 17.10
C ARG A 155 15.43 21.55 16.92
N ARG A 156 14.71 21.99 17.93
CA ARG A 156 14.09 23.32 17.92
C ARG A 156 15.14 24.43 17.93
N SER A 157 14.97 25.41 17.04
CA SER A 157 15.85 26.55 16.89
C SER A 157 15.00 27.80 16.65
N GLY A 158 14.57 28.47 17.75
CA GLY A 158 13.66 29.61 17.68
C GLY A 158 12.26 29.20 17.16
N ALA A 159 11.85 29.81 16.04
CA ALA A 159 10.59 29.49 15.34
C ALA A 159 10.71 28.31 14.39
N ASP A 160 11.89 27.69 14.28
CA ASP A 160 12.14 26.59 13.33
C ASP A 160 12.50 25.29 14.06
N TYR A 161 12.47 24.20 13.30
CA TYR A 161 13.19 22.97 13.60
C TYR A 161 14.32 22.77 12.58
N VAL A 162 15.44 22.22 13.04
CA VAL A 162 16.58 21.81 12.20
C VAL A 162 16.63 20.31 12.19
N LEU A 163 16.42 19.71 11.01
CA LEU A 163 16.39 18.28 10.78
C LEU A 163 17.74 17.82 10.24
N ASP A 164 18.30 16.77 10.86
CA ASP A 164 19.58 16.15 10.46
C ASP A 164 19.47 14.63 10.51
N GLY A 165 19.85 13.95 9.43
CA GLY A 165 19.89 12.50 9.32
C GLY A 165 19.44 11.97 7.97
N THR A 166 19.26 10.64 7.87
CA THR A 166 18.91 9.97 6.61
C THR A 166 17.74 9.02 6.80
N LYS A 167 16.72 9.17 5.97
CA LYS A 167 15.64 8.18 5.79
C LYS A 167 15.97 7.21 4.66
N ALA A 168 15.72 5.95 4.88
CA ALA A 168 16.12 4.89 3.96
C ALA A 168 14.90 4.24 3.30
N TRP A 169 15.09 3.81 2.03
CA TRP A 169 14.11 3.05 1.25
C TRP A 169 12.77 3.77 1.08
N ILE A 170 12.82 5.05 0.73
CA ILE A 170 11.62 5.88 0.60
C ILE A 170 11.06 5.77 -0.82
N ALA A 171 9.83 5.30 -0.90
CA ALA A 171 9.06 5.25 -2.15
C ALA A 171 8.70 6.66 -2.61
N HIS A 172 8.76 6.90 -3.92
CA HIS A 172 8.62 8.21 -4.57
C HIS A 172 9.71 9.23 -4.19
N ALA A 173 10.75 8.88 -3.42
CA ALA A 173 11.72 9.86 -2.95
C ALA A 173 12.32 10.72 -4.09
N THR A 174 12.61 10.09 -5.23
CA THR A 174 13.24 10.76 -6.39
C THR A 174 12.30 11.70 -7.16
N ILE A 175 11.00 11.62 -6.92
CA ILE A 175 9.98 12.42 -7.63
C ILE A 175 9.08 13.23 -6.69
N ALA A 176 9.26 13.11 -5.37
CA ALA A 176 8.42 13.78 -4.40
C ALA A 176 8.62 15.30 -4.44
N ASP A 177 7.51 16.02 -4.30
CA ASP A 177 7.47 17.46 -4.07
C ASP A 177 7.30 17.76 -2.56
N LEU A 178 6.78 16.78 -1.79
CA LEU A 178 6.55 16.88 -0.34
C LEU A 178 6.90 15.57 0.35
N PHE A 179 7.66 15.65 1.44
CA PHE A 179 7.90 14.53 2.34
C PHE A 179 7.15 14.70 3.66
N VAL A 180 6.47 13.65 4.12
CA VAL A 180 6.02 13.53 5.50
C VAL A 180 7.08 12.73 6.25
N VAL A 181 7.86 13.41 7.09
CA VAL A 181 9.06 12.88 7.77
C VAL A 181 8.78 12.67 9.25
N VAL A 182 9.07 11.49 9.77
CA VAL A 182 9.04 11.22 11.22
C VAL A 182 10.46 11.39 11.79
N ALA A 183 10.63 12.29 12.75
CA ALA A 183 11.93 12.65 13.33
C ALA A 183 11.87 12.67 14.86
N ARG A 184 13.05 12.60 15.50
CA ARG A 184 13.21 12.64 16.95
C ARG A 184 13.37 14.06 17.45
N THR A 185 12.39 14.52 18.22
CA THR A 185 12.37 15.86 18.87
C THR A 185 12.64 15.79 20.38
N GLY A 186 12.46 14.62 21.00
CA GLY A 186 12.91 14.39 22.38
C GLY A 186 11.93 14.82 23.47
N GLU A 187 10.62 14.98 23.17
CA GLU A 187 9.58 15.30 24.17
C GLU A 187 9.44 14.21 25.26
N GLY A 188 9.89 12.98 24.96
CA GLY A 188 9.86 11.87 25.89
C GLY A 188 10.70 10.67 25.38
N PRO A 189 10.83 9.62 26.18
CA PRO A 189 11.59 8.43 25.79
C PRO A 189 10.88 7.60 24.72
N GLY A 190 11.65 6.90 23.88
CA GLY A 190 11.14 5.97 22.87
C GLY A 190 10.12 6.62 21.91
N PRO A 191 8.92 6.06 21.78
CA PRO A 191 7.91 6.53 20.83
C PRO A 191 7.37 7.93 21.14
N LEU A 192 7.44 8.40 22.40
CA LEU A 192 6.93 9.71 22.81
C LEU A 192 7.83 10.85 22.33
N GLY A 193 9.08 10.58 21.97
CA GLY A 193 10.02 11.58 21.45
C GLY A 193 10.00 11.76 19.93
N LEU A 194 8.98 11.25 19.23
CA LEU A 194 8.87 11.33 17.76
C LEU A 194 7.80 12.33 17.33
N THR A 195 8.15 13.17 16.35
CA THR A 195 7.27 14.17 15.72
C THR A 195 7.24 13.97 14.22
N ALA A 196 6.11 14.19 13.58
CA ALA A 196 5.97 14.19 12.14
C ALA A 196 6.07 15.61 11.57
N PHE A 197 6.75 15.77 10.45
CA PHE A 197 6.99 17.04 9.78
C PHE A 197 6.62 16.95 8.29
N MET A 198 6.07 18.02 7.75
CA MET A 198 5.92 18.21 6.32
C MET A 198 7.13 18.99 5.79
N VAL A 199 7.93 18.36 4.94
CA VAL A 199 9.17 18.91 4.40
C VAL A 199 9.05 19.02 2.88
N PRO A 200 8.93 20.23 2.31
CA PRO A 200 9.01 20.41 0.85
C PRO A 200 10.35 19.92 0.30
N ALA A 201 10.33 19.31 -0.88
CA ALA A 201 11.53 18.70 -1.48
C ALA A 201 12.58 19.74 -1.89
N ASP A 202 12.16 20.98 -2.14
CA ASP A 202 13.02 22.12 -2.49
C ASP A 202 13.60 22.85 -1.27
N SER A 203 13.33 22.38 -0.04
CA SER A 203 13.88 22.99 1.18
C SER A 203 15.41 22.87 1.20
N PRO A 204 16.13 23.95 1.59
CA PRO A 204 17.59 23.87 1.73
C PRO A 204 18.00 22.74 2.67
N GLY A 205 19.00 21.95 2.25
CA GLY A 205 19.49 20.80 3.00
C GLY A 205 18.74 19.49 2.71
N VAL A 206 17.76 19.48 1.81
CA VAL A 206 17.13 18.26 1.31
C VAL A 206 17.92 17.73 0.12
N ARG A 207 18.27 16.43 0.16
CA ARG A 207 18.90 15.71 -0.95
C ARG A 207 18.34 14.28 -1.02
N VAL A 208 18.20 13.77 -2.23
CA VAL A 208 17.76 12.39 -2.46
C VAL A 208 18.88 11.61 -3.15
N GLU A 209 19.15 10.41 -2.64
CA GLU A 209 20.04 9.43 -3.24
C GLU A 209 19.19 8.32 -3.89
N PRO A 210 19.18 8.22 -5.23
CA PRO A 210 18.39 7.21 -5.94
C PRO A 210 18.81 5.78 -5.56
N LEU A 211 17.87 4.84 -5.60
CA LEU A 211 18.08 3.42 -5.37
C LEU A 211 17.47 2.59 -6.50
N ASP A 212 18.24 1.61 -6.98
CA ASP A 212 17.72 0.57 -7.86
C ASP A 212 17.13 -0.58 -7.03
N ALA A 213 15.85 -0.87 -7.27
CA ALA A 213 15.16 -1.98 -6.64
C ALA A 213 14.95 -3.13 -7.65
N ILE A 214 14.64 -4.33 -7.15
CA ILE A 214 14.31 -5.50 -7.98
C ILE A 214 13.19 -5.21 -8.99
N ALA A 215 12.24 -4.35 -8.61
CA ALA A 215 11.23 -3.79 -9.50
C ALA A 215 11.57 -2.31 -9.75
N PRO A 216 11.76 -1.88 -11.01
CA PRO A 216 12.09 -0.50 -11.34
C PRO A 216 10.97 0.46 -10.89
N ARG A 217 11.29 1.39 -9.97
CA ARG A 217 10.36 2.36 -9.40
C ARG A 217 11.13 3.59 -8.93
N SER A 218 10.41 4.71 -8.75
CA SER A 218 10.93 5.91 -8.10
C SER A 218 11.20 5.65 -6.62
N PHE A 219 12.49 5.50 -6.25
CA PHE A 219 12.88 5.02 -4.94
C PHE A 219 14.23 5.59 -4.52
N GLY A 220 14.42 5.92 -3.25
CA GLY A 220 15.67 6.54 -2.80
C GLY A 220 15.83 6.64 -1.29
N HIS A 221 17.00 7.14 -0.88
CA HIS A 221 17.25 7.65 0.46
C HIS A 221 16.97 9.15 0.49
N LEU A 222 16.29 9.64 1.52
CA LEU A 222 16.12 11.05 1.80
C LEU A 222 17.18 11.47 2.83
N VAL A 223 18.05 12.37 2.45
CA VAL A 223 19.11 12.94 3.29
C VAL A 223 18.73 14.37 3.66
N LEU A 224 18.73 14.66 4.96
CA LEU A 224 18.47 15.98 5.51
C LEU A 224 19.75 16.46 6.22
N GLU A 225 20.32 17.56 5.74
CA GLU A 225 21.55 18.18 6.27
C GLU A 225 21.25 19.62 6.68
N HIS A 226 21.12 19.85 8.00
CA HIS A 226 20.71 21.15 8.54
C HIS A 226 19.43 21.71 7.90
N CYS A 227 18.52 20.82 7.52
CA CYS A 227 17.27 21.20 6.87
C CYS A 227 16.38 21.97 7.86
N ARG A 228 16.13 23.25 7.57
CA ARG A 228 15.27 24.10 8.39
C ARG A 228 13.84 24.06 7.90
N VAL A 229 12.93 23.78 8.83
CA VAL A 229 11.48 23.86 8.59
C VAL A 229 10.83 24.69 9.69
N PRO A 230 9.83 25.51 9.38
CA PRO A 230 9.12 26.30 10.38
C PRO A 230 8.31 25.41 11.33
N THR A 231 7.95 25.93 12.51
CA THR A 231 7.12 25.19 13.49
C THR A 231 5.77 24.77 12.93
N GLU A 232 5.23 25.50 11.97
CA GLU A 232 3.99 25.21 11.23
C GLU A 232 4.09 23.97 10.32
N ALA A 233 5.33 23.50 10.04
CA ALA A 233 5.57 22.25 9.33
C ALA A 233 5.30 21.00 10.19
N VAL A 234 5.12 21.15 11.51
CA VAL A 234 4.75 20.03 12.38
C VAL A 234 3.37 19.52 12.01
N LEU A 235 3.30 18.24 11.69
CA LEU A 235 2.04 17.56 11.42
C LEU A 235 1.44 17.04 12.74
N GLY A 236 0.27 17.55 13.09
CA GLY A 236 -0.37 17.26 14.37
C GLY A 236 0.29 18.01 15.53
N ARG A 237 0.92 17.28 16.48
CA ARG A 237 1.57 17.87 17.65
C ARG A 237 2.93 17.24 17.90
N PRO A 238 3.90 18.00 18.47
CA PRO A 238 5.17 17.42 18.92
C PRO A 238 4.96 16.19 19.82
N GLY A 239 5.79 15.18 19.70
CA GLY A 239 5.69 13.92 20.43
C GLY A 239 4.60 12.94 19.92
N LYS A 240 3.89 13.26 18.85
CA LYS A 240 2.82 12.39 18.29
C LYS A 240 3.20 11.67 16.99
N GLY A 241 4.43 11.81 16.51
CA GLY A 241 4.88 11.21 15.26
C GLY A 241 4.75 9.68 15.23
N PHE A 242 4.99 9.00 16.35
CA PHE A 242 4.80 7.56 16.45
C PHE A 242 3.33 7.15 16.25
N ILE A 243 2.40 7.86 16.87
CA ILE A 243 0.97 7.60 16.75
C ILE A 243 0.51 7.81 15.31
N ILE A 244 0.98 8.88 14.66
CA ILE A 244 0.69 9.19 13.25
C ILE A 244 1.20 8.07 12.35
N ALA A 245 2.45 7.62 12.55
CA ALA A 245 3.03 6.53 11.76
C ALA A 245 2.29 5.20 11.97
N MET A 246 1.93 4.86 13.20
CA MET A 246 1.24 3.60 13.49
C MET A 246 -0.20 3.60 12.98
N ASP A 247 -0.96 4.70 13.16
CA ASP A 247 -2.32 4.81 12.59
C ASP A 247 -2.31 4.62 11.07
N LEU A 248 -1.33 5.22 10.39
CA LEU A 248 -1.13 5.06 8.95
C LEU A 248 -0.84 3.61 8.58
N LEU A 249 0.21 3.01 9.16
CA LEU A 249 0.65 1.66 8.81
C LEU A 249 -0.42 0.60 9.09
N GLU A 250 -1.14 0.70 10.22
CA GLU A 250 -2.22 -0.23 10.56
C GLU A 250 -3.37 -0.20 9.54
N ARG A 251 -3.68 0.97 8.99
CA ARG A 251 -4.69 1.14 7.94
C ARG A 251 -4.21 0.65 6.59
N PHE A 252 -2.96 0.94 6.23
CA PHE A 252 -2.46 0.64 4.90
C PHE A 252 -2.06 -0.82 4.68
N ARG A 253 -1.78 -1.60 5.72
CA ARG A 253 -1.47 -3.04 5.60
C ARG A 253 -2.54 -3.81 4.84
N MET A 254 -3.84 -3.54 5.07
CA MET A 254 -4.92 -4.19 4.32
C MET A 254 -4.94 -3.76 2.85
N THR A 255 -4.51 -2.55 2.53
CA THR A 255 -4.42 -2.08 1.15
C THR A 255 -3.24 -2.73 0.40
N VAL A 256 -2.15 -3.09 1.11
CA VAL A 256 -1.08 -3.94 0.56
C VAL A 256 -1.60 -5.35 0.26
N ALA A 257 -2.47 -5.89 1.13
CA ALA A 257 -3.14 -7.17 0.87
C ALA A 257 -3.99 -7.11 -0.41
N ALA A 258 -4.72 -6.02 -0.63
CA ALA A 258 -5.52 -5.82 -1.85
C ALA A 258 -4.65 -5.77 -3.13
N ALA A 259 -3.52 -5.05 -3.10
CA ALA A 259 -2.57 -5.06 -4.22
C ALA A 259 -1.99 -6.46 -4.47
N ALA A 260 -1.65 -7.20 -3.41
CA ALA A 260 -1.16 -8.58 -3.51
C ALA A 260 -2.18 -9.48 -4.20
N ILE A 261 -3.48 -9.33 -3.91
CA ILE A 261 -4.58 -10.06 -4.56
C ILE A 261 -4.64 -9.70 -6.05
N GLY A 262 -4.57 -8.42 -6.41
CA GLY A 262 -4.56 -7.98 -7.81
C GLY A 262 -3.42 -8.60 -8.62
N PHE A 263 -2.19 -8.59 -8.10
CA PHE A 263 -1.04 -9.23 -8.73
C PHE A 263 -1.22 -10.75 -8.86
N ALA A 264 -1.69 -11.43 -7.80
CA ALA A 264 -1.89 -12.86 -7.79
C ALA A 264 -3.00 -13.30 -8.76
N ARG A 265 -4.12 -12.57 -8.81
CA ARG A 265 -5.21 -12.81 -9.75
C ARG A 265 -4.73 -12.66 -11.19
N ARG A 266 -3.97 -11.62 -11.49
CA ARG A 266 -3.37 -11.45 -12.83
C ARG A 266 -2.45 -12.61 -13.21
N ALA A 267 -1.66 -13.13 -12.26
CA ALA A 267 -0.79 -14.28 -12.48
C ALA A 267 -1.59 -15.57 -12.72
N ALA A 268 -2.64 -15.81 -11.91
CA ALA A 268 -3.51 -16.98 -12.03
C ALA A 268 -4.26 -17.00 -13.38
N ASP A 269 -4.82 -15.86 -13.79
CA ASP A 269 -5.49 -15.71 -15.08
C ASP A 269 -4.55 -15.95 -16.26
N ALA A 270 -3.33 -15.39 -16.18
CA ALA A 270 -2.31 -15.63 -17.20
C ALA A 270 -1.91 -17.11 -17.26
N ALA A 271 -1.76 -17.78 -16.10
CA ALA A 271 -1.43 -19.19 -16.01
C ALA A 271 -2.57 -20.08 -16.57
N LEU A 272 -3.82 -19.77 -16.25
CA LEU A 272 -4.99 -20.47 -16.76
C LEU A 272 -5.08 -20.33 -18.29
N ALA A 273 -4.94 -19.13 -18.83
CA ALA A 273 -4.94 -18.89 -20.28
C ALA A 273 -3.79 -19.64 -20.98
N HIS A 274 -2.58 -19.58 -20.41
CA HIS A 274 -1.42 -20.30 -20.94
C HIS A 274 -1.64 -21.81 -20.96
N THR A 275 -2.07 -22.39 -19.85
CA THR A 275 -2.24 -23.86 -19.74
C THR A 275 -3.35 -24.39 -20.63
N ARG A 276 -4.41 -23.61 -20.92
CA ARG A 276 -5.46 -23.96 -21.88
C ARG A 276 -4.99 -23.93 -23.34
N SER A 277 -4.03 -23.08 -23.66
CA SER A 277 -3.52 -22.94 -25.04
C SER A 277 -2.31 -23.82 -25.32
N ARG A 278 -1.42 -24.06 -24.34
CA ARG A 278 -0.18 -24.80 -24.51
C ARG A 278 -0.43 -26.30 -24.61
N ARG A 279 0.02 -26.89 -25.70
CA ARG A 279 -0.06 -28.35 -25.94
C ARG A 279 1.23 -29.05 -25.55
N ALA A 280 1.10 -30.19 -24.83
CA ALA A 280 2.19 -31.10 -24.50
C ALA A 280 1.58 -32.53 -24.26
N PHE A 281 2.35 -33.56 -24.48
CA PHE A 281 1.95 -34.95 -24.22
C PHE A 281 0.60 -35.36 -24.86
N GLY A 282 0.30 -34.83 -26.05
CA GLY A 282 -0.93 -35.15 -26.79
C GLY A 282 -2.18 -34.40 -26.38
N SER A 283 -2.14 -33.57 -25.32
CA SER A 283 -3.28 -32.77 -24.81
C SER A 283 -2.88 -31.34 -24.52
N THR A 284 -3.74 -30.55 -23.87
CA THR A 284 -3.34 -29.25 -23.30
C THR A 284 -2.68 -29.44 -21.94
N LEU A 285 -1.87 -28.46 -21.48
CA LEU A 285 -1.33 -28.52 -20.11
C LEU A 285 -2.44 -28.57 -19.08
N PHE A 286 -3.56 -27.88 -19.34
CA PHE A 286 -4.72 -27.87 -18.44
C PHE A 286 -5.30 -29.27 -18.19
N ASP A 287 -5.15 -30.24 -19.12
CA ASP A 287 -5.67 -31.60 -18.95
C ASP A 287 -4.87 -32.43 -17.94
N LEU A 288 -3.65 -31.98 -17.60
CA LEU A 288 -2.78 -32.69 -16.66
C LEU A 288 -3.24 -32.47 -15.21
N GLN A 289 -3.34 -33.55 -14.44
CA GLN A 289 -3.86 -33.51 -13.05
C GLN A 289 -3.09 -32.55 -12.13
N LEU A 290 -1.75 -32.53 -12.19
CA LEU A 290 -0.94 -31.63 -11.36
C LEU A 290 -1.10 -30.16 -11.73
N VAL A 291 -1.36 -29.85 -13.00
CA VAL A 291 -1.66 -28.50 -13.46
C VAL A 291 -3.02 -28.03 -12.91
N LYS A 292 -4.04 -28.89 -12.98
CA LYS A 292 -5.36 -28.61 -12.39
C LYS A 292 -5.26 -28.40 -10.87
N ALA A 293 -4.50 -29.23 -10.17
CA ALA A 293 -4.28 -29.07 -8.72
C ALA A 293 -3.62 -27.72 -8.40
N SER A 294 -2.57 -27.33 -9.14
CA SER A 294 -1.89 -26.05 -8.96
C SER A 294 -2.82 -24.85 -9.20
N LEU A 295 -3.65 -24.89 -10.24
CA LEU A 295 -4.64 -23.84 -10.51
C LEU A 295 -5.73 -23.78 -9.43
N ALA A 296 -6.19 -24.93 -8.92
CA ALA A 296 -7.13 -24.97 -7.80
C ALA A 296 -6.55 -24.38 -6.52
N ASP A 297 -5.27 -24.66 -6.22
CA ASP A 297 -4.56 -24.06 -5.08
C ASP A 297 -4.44 -22.54 -5.19
N MET A 298 -4.19 -22.02 -6.42
CA MET A 298 -4.19 -20.57 -6.66
C MET A 298 -5.56 -19.97 -6.34
N GLU A 299 -6.64 -20.57 -6.80
CA GLU A 299 -8.02 -20.11 -6.58
C GLU A 299 -8.38 -20.09 -5.09
N VAL A 300 -8.09 -21.17 -4.36
CA VAL A 300 -8.32 -21.28 -2.92
C VAL A 300 -7.59 -20.16 -2.16
N ARG A 301 -6.31 -19.91 -2.51
CA ARG A 301 -5.52 -18.83 -1.89
C ARG A 301 -6.10 -17.45 -2.18
N LEU A 302 -6.48 -17.19 -3.43
CA LEU A 302 -7.07 -15.92 -3.85
C LEU A 302 -8.38 -15.64 -3.12
N HIS A 303 -9.28 -16.63 -3.09
CA HIS A 303 -10.56 -16.50 -2.44
C HIS A 303 -10.42 -16.22 -0.94
N ALA A 304 -9.58 -16.96 -0.24
CA ALA A 304 -9.29 -16.73 1.17
C ALA A 304 -8.64 -15.35 1.44
N ALA A 305 -7.69 -14.92 0.60
CA ALA A 305 -7.05 -13.61 0.71
C ALA A 305 -8.04 -12.47 0.53
N THR A 306 -8.91 -12.57 -0.48
CA THR A 306 -9.93 -11.55 -0.78
C THR A 306 -10.92 -11.41 0.38
N LEU A 307 -11.43 -12.51 0.94
CA LEU A 307 -12.33 -12.48 2.10
C LEU A 307 -11.70 -11.87 3.35
N LEU A 308 -10.45 -12.22 3.66
CA LEU A 308 -9.71 -11.66 4.80
C LEU A 308 -9.49 -10.15 4.62
N THR A 309 -9.16 -9.70 3.42
CA THR A 309 -8.92 -8.29 3.10
C THR A 309 -10.21 -7.49 3.13
N ALA A 310 -11.29 -7.99 2.53
CA ALA A 310 -12.61 -7.37 2.57
C ALA A 310 -13.10 -7.18 4.01
N ARG A 311 -12.94 -8.21 4.86
CA ARG A 311 -13.25 -8.10 6.29
C ARG A 311 -12.40 -7.04 6.99
N ALA A 312 -11.10 -7.00 6.75
CA ALA A 312 -10.21 -6.05 7.41
C ALA A 312 -10.59 -4.60 7.08
N ALA A 313 -10.89 -4.30 5.81
CA ALA A 313 -11.32 -2.99 5.36
C ALA A 313 -12.69 -2.61 5.96
N TRP A 314 -13.65 -3.53 5.93
CA TRP A 314 -14.99 -3.33 6.51
C TRP A 314 -14.92 -3.06 8.03
N GLU A 315 -14.10 -3.79 8.79
CA GLU A 315 -13.89 -3.57 10.22
C GLU A 315 -13.28 -2.18 10.49
N CYS A 316 -12.34 -1.74 9.64
CA CYS A 316 -11.71 -0.43 9.77
C CYS A 316 -12.72 0.70 9.54
N ASP A 317 -13.50 0.64 8.47
CA ASP A 317 -14.47 1.67 8.09
C ASP A 317 -15.60 1.80 9.11
N ARG A 318 -15.94 0.71 9.79
CA ARG A 318 -16.90 0.72 10.90
C ARG A 318 -16.33 1.19 12.24
N GLY A 319 -15.06 1.59 12.29
CA GLY A 319 -14.41 2.06 13.50
C GLY A 319 -14.14 0.97 14.55
N SER A 320 -14.05 -0.29 14.14
CA SER A 320 -13.72 -1.41 15.03
C SER A 320 -12.37 -1.21 15.69
N ARG A 321 -12.30 -1.29 17.02
CA ARG A 321 -11.02 -1.25 17.76
C ARG A 321 -10.08 -2.41 17.45
N ARG A 322 -10.58 -3.44 16.75
CA ARG A 322 -9.82 -4.65 16.40
C ARG A 322 -9.32 -4.63 14.94
N PHE A 323 -9.57 -3.55 14.18
CA PHE A 323 -9.22 -3.50 12.75
C PHE A 323 -7.75 -3.77 12.50
N ALA A 324 -6.83 -3.25 13.34
CA ALA A 324 -5.38 -3.45 13.19
C ALA A 324 -4.99 -4.94 13.20
N ARG A 325 -5.64 -5.77 14.05
CA ARG A 325 -5.43 -7.21 14.06
C ARG A 325 -5.86 -7.86 12.74
N TYR A 326 -7.03 -7.49 12.22
CA TYR A 326 -7.53 -8.04 10.95
C TYR A 326 -6.69 -7.56 9.76
N SER A 327 -6.22 -6.32 9.80
CA SER A 327 -5.28 -5.76 8.82
C SER A 327 -3.97 -6.55 8.77
N ASN A 328 -3.39 -6.88 9.95
CA ASN A 328 -2.19 -7.72 10.04
C ASN A 328 -2.43 -9.12 9.48
N ILE A 329 -3.55 -9.78 9.83
CA ILE A 329 -3.90 -11.13 9.34
C ILE A 329 -4.06 -11.11 7.82
N ALA A 330 -4.80 -10.13 7.28
CA ALA A 330 -5.02 -9.99 5.84
C ALA A 330 -3.71 -9.80 5.10
N LYS A 331 -2.84 -8.90 5.57
CA LYS A 331 -1.54 -8.61 4.94
C LYS A 331 -0.62 -9.83 4.96
N VAL A 332 -0.47 -10.50 6.09
CA VAL A 332 0.35 -11.71 6.19
C VAL A 332 -0.14 -12.77 5.21
N TYR A 333 -1.42 -13.10 5.26
CA TYR A 333 -1.96 -14.15 4.41
C TYR A 333 -1.89 -13.79 2.91
N ALA A 334 -2.39 -12.61 2.53
CA ALA A 334 -2.49 -12.23 1.13
C ALA A 334 -1.11 -12.11 0.46
N THR A 335 -0.10 -11.55 1.14
CA THR A 335 1.24 -11.40 0.53
C THR A 335 1.99 -12.72 0.39
N GLU A 336 1.81 -13.68 1.33
CA GLU A 336 2.37 -15.03 1.21
C GLU A 336 1.65 -15.81 0.10
N ALA A 337 0.31 -15.83 0.11
CA ALA A 337 -0.51 -16.49 -0.91
C ALA A 337 -0.23 -15.95 -2.32
N ALA A 338 -0.02 -14.64 -2.44
CA ALA A 338 0.33 -14.02 -3.71
C ALA A 338 1.73 -14.43 -4.20
N GLN A 339 2.72 -14.50 -3.30
CA GLN A 339 4.05 -14.97 -3.65
C GLN A 339 4.00 -16.42 -4.17
N GLU A 340 3.28 -17.30 -3.49
CA GLU A 340 3.10 -18.70 -3.91
C GLU A 340 2.35 -18.82 -5.24
N THR A 341 1.31 -18.00 -5.44
CA THR A 341 0.52 -17.98 -6.69
C THR A 341 1.36 -17.50 -7.88
N VAL A 342 2.13 -16.43 -7.70
CA VAL A 342 3.00 -15.90 -8.77
C VAL A 342 4.13 -16.87 -9.09
N ASP A 343 4.75 -17.49 -8.08
CA ASP A 343 5.79 -18.51 -8.26
C ASP A 343 5.27 -19.72 -9.05
N ALA A 344 4.09 -20.23 -8.68
CA ALA A 344 3.44 -21.30 -9.39
C ALA A 344 3.06 -20.93 -10.85
N ALA A 345 2.67 -19.66 -11.09
CA ALA A 345 2.43 -19.18 -12.44
C ALA A 345 3.71 -19.19 -13.29
N VAL A 346 4.84 -18.71 -12.74
CA VAL A 346 6.17 -18.81 -13.41
C VAL A 346 6.47 -20.26 -13.77
N GLN A 347 6.26 -21.20 -12.83
CA GLN A 347 6.50 -22.62 -13.04
C GLN A 347 5.61 -23.19 -14.15
N LEU A 348 4.32 -22.85 -14.19
CA LEU A 348 3.38 -23.32 -15.22
C LEU A 348 3.71 -22.80 -16.62
N PHE A 349 4.31 -21.62 -16.73
CA PHE A 349 4.81 -21.07 -17.99
C PHE A 349 6.10 -21.73 -18.47
N GLY A 350 6.84 -22.43 -17.60
CA GLY A 350 8.14 -23.01 -17.92
C GLY A 350 9.14 -21.95 -18.36
N ALA A 351 9.92 -22.20 -19.41
CA ALA A 351 10.92 -21.26 -19.89
C ALA A 351 10.35 -19.86 -20.24
N ALA A 352 9.11 -19.79 -20.72
CA ALA A 352 8.44 -18.52 -21.02
C ALA A 352 8.15 -17.69 -19.74
N GLY A 353 8.06 -18.35 -18.59
CA GLY A 353 7.78 -17.69 -17.30
C GLY A 353 8.94 -16.85 -16.76
N VAL A 354 10.17 -17.07 -17.24
CA VAL A 354 11.38 -16.33 -16.83
C VAL A 354 11.89 -15.35 -17.89
N ILE A 355 11.14 -15.17 -18.98
CA ILE A 355 11.48 -14.19 -20.01
C ILE A 355 11.11 -12.80 -19.50
N ARG A 356 12.10 -11.88 -19.55
CA ARG A 356 11.94 -10.48 -19.08
C ARG A 356 10.72 -9.83 -19.75
N ASP A 357 9.97 -9.07 -18.95
CA ASP A 357 8.77 -8.34 -19.32
C ASP A 357 7.54 -9.21 -19.67
N GLY A 358 7.66 -10.53 -19.56
CA GLY A 358 6.53 -11.44 -19.51
C GLY A 358 5.68 -11.20 -18.26
N VAL A 359 4.37 -11.51 -18.32
CA VAL A 359 3.47 -11.27 -17.18
C VAL A 359 3.95 -11.97 -15.90
N PRO A 360 4.28 -13.29 -15.88
CA PRO A 360 4.70 -13.95 -14.64
C PRO A 360 6.03 -13.40 -14.09
N GLU A 361 7.01 -13.18 -14.97
CA GLU A 361 8.33 -12.67 -14.58
C GLU A 361 8.23 -11.27 -13.95
N ARG A 362 7.46 -10.36 -14.60
CA ARG A 362 7.25 -9.02 -14.09
C ARG A 362 6.58 -9.04 -12.72
N LEU A 363 5.52 -9.83 -12.56
CA LEU A 363 4.82 -9.98 -11.29
C LEU A 363 5.71 -10.60 -10.21
N TYR A 364 6.61 -11.52 -10.56
CA TYR A 364 7.55 -12.13 -9.63
C TYR A 364 8.49 -11.10 -8.99
N ARG A 365 8.97 -10.13 -9.77
CA ARG A 365 9.76 -9.01 -9.24
C ARG A 365 8.92 -8.07 -8.36
N GLN A 366 7.69 -7.79 -8.75
CA GLN A 366 6.80 -6.87 -8.04
C GLN A 366 6.36 -7.40 -6.69
N ILE A 367 5.93 -8.66 -6.64
CA ILE A 367 5.33 -9.26 -5.45
C ILE A 367 6.31 -9.38 -4.28
N ARG A 368 7.61 -9.51 -4.57
CA ARG A 368 8.62 -9.84 -3.55
C ARG A 368 8.68 -8.81 -2.41
N SER A 369 8.57 -7.55 -2.72
CA SER A 369 8.66 -6.46 -1.74
C SER A 369 7.45 -6.33 -0.83
N LEU A 370 6.26 -6.82 -1.23
CA LEU A 370 5.02 -6.73 -0.46
C LEU A 370 5.11 -7.49 0.88
N ARG A 371 5.95 -8.50 0.96
CA ARG A 371 6.22 -9.26 2.19
C ARG A 371 7.14 -8.52 3.18
N ILE A 372 7.76 -7.42 2.74
CA ILE A 372 8.78 -6.68 3.49
C ILE A 372 8.23 -5.36 4.02
N TYR A 373 7.73 -4.49 3.15
CA TYR A 373 7.30 -3.17 3.55
C TYR A 373 5.96 -3.17 4.31
N GLU A 374 5.67 -2.08 5.01
CA GLU A 374 4.52 -1.88 5.90
C GLU A 374 4.38 -2.96 7.00
N GLY A 375 5.51 -3.45 7.45
CA GLY A 375 5.65 -4.54 8.41
C GLY A 375 5.93 -5.88 7.71
N SER A 376 7.13 -6.43 7.94
CA SER A 376 7.49 -7.73 7.39
C SER A 376 6.56 -8.83 7.91
N THR A 377 6.41 -9.90 7.11
CA THR A 377 5.61 -11.08 7.51
C THR A 377 5.93 -11.56 8.92
N ASP A 378 7.22 -11.60 9.30
CA ASP A 378 7.64 -12.11 10.60
C ASP A 378 7.23 -11.17 11.74
N VAL A 379 7.41 -9.85 11.58
CA VAL A 379 6.97 -8.84 12.56
C VAL A 379 5.45 -8.87 12.73
N LEU A 380 4.70 -9.00 11.65
CA LEU A 380 3.23 -9.05 11.73
C LEU A 380 2.72 -10.35 12.35
N ARG A 381 3.41 -11.48 12.16
CA ARG A 381 3.11 -12.74 12.86
C ARG A 381 3.24 -12.57 14.37
N LEU A 382 4.30 -11.88 14.85
CA LEU A 382 4.45 -11.57 16.28
C LEU A 382 3.29 -10.68 16.76
N ALA A 383 2.96 -9.59 16.05
CA ALA A 383 1.85 -8.73 16.42
C ALA A 383 0.49 -9.45 16.46
N VAL A 384 0.27 -10.44 15.58
CA VAL A 384 -0.93 -11.29 15.61
C VAL A 384 -0.91 -12.22 16.83
N ALA A 385 0.25 -12.79 17.20
CA ALA A 385 0.40 -13.66 18.36
C ALA A 385 0.17 -12.88 19.67
N ASP A 386 0.76 -11.70 19.82
CA ASP A 386 0.59 -10.83 20.99
C ASP A 386 -0.89 -10.47 21.22
N ALA A 387 -1.64 -10.26 20.14
CA ALA A 387 -3.08 -10.00 20.21
C ALA A 387 -3.92 -11.21 20.73
N LEU A 388 -3.37 -12.42 20.79
CA LEU A 388 -4.04 -13.59 21.37
C LEU A 388 -4.01 -13.56 22.91
N ASP A 389 -2.94 -13.09 23.50
CA ASP A 389 -2.80 -13.02 24.97
C ASP A 389 -3.74 -11.96 25.55
N VAL A 390 -3.85 -10.80 24.92
CA VAL A 390 -4.82 -9.76 25.33
C VAL A 390 -6.27 -10.27 25.26
N ARG A 391 -6.59 -11.13 24.30
CA ARG A 391 -7.91 -11.73 24.16
C ARG A 391 -8.23 -12.73 25.28
N ARG A 392 -7.25 -13.52 25.73
CA ARG A 392 -7.40 -14.46 26.85
C ARG A 392 -7.64 -13.72 28.16
N ALA A 393 -6.85 -12.66 28.43
CA ALA A 393 -7.01 -11.84 29.63
C ALA A 393 -8.39 -11.18 29.70
N GLY A 394 -8.92 -10.63 28.59
CA GLY A 394 -10.25 -10.04 28.52
C GLY A 394 -11.38 -11.04 28.80
N HIS A 395 -11.29 -12.26 28.28
CA HIS A 395 -12.30 -13.31 28.52
C HIS A 395 -12.28 -13.83 29.97
N THR A 396 -11.12 -13.88 30.59
CA THR A 396 -10.99 -14.29 32.00
C THR A 396 -11.61 -13.24 32.92
N MET A 397 -11.43 -11.95 32.66
CA MET A 397 -12.06 -10.86 33.44
C MET A 397 -13.58 -10.82 33.27
N GLU A 398 -14.13 -11.08 32.06
CA GLU A 398 -15.57 -11.14 31.83
C GLU A 398 -16.23 -12.39 32.47
N ALA A 399 -15.49 -13.51 32.53
CA ALA A 399 -15.96 -14.73 33.19
C ALA A 399 -16.01 -14.55 34.71
N THR A 400 -14.94 -13.99 35.31
CA THR A 400 -14.90 -13.71 36.76
C THR A 400 -15.94 -12.71 37.21
N ALA A 401 -16.19 -11.65 36.39
CA ALA A 401 -17.25 -10.66 36.69
C ALA A 401 -18.69 -11.19 36.54
N LYS A 402 -18.88 -12.34 35.85
CA LYS A 402 -20.17 -13.02 35.76
C LYS A 402 -20.42 -14.04 36.90
N GLU A 403 -19.34 -14.55 37.48
CA GLU A 403 -19.40 -15.45 38.63
C GLU A 403 -19.61 -14.70 39.97
N GLU A 404 -19.24 -13.40 39.99
CA GLU A 404 -19.46 -12.52 41.17
C GLU A 404 -20.82 -11.77 41.17
N ARG A 405 -21.72 -12.04 40.21
CA ARG A 405 -23.11 -11.51 40.16
C ARG A 405 -24.15 -12.61 40.33
#